data_6f439d12f3eee03ef3927fce4963f1aa
#
_entry.id   6f439d12f3eee03ef3927fce4963f1aa
#
_cell.length_a   1.000
_cell.length_b   1.000
_cell.length_c   1.000
_cell.angle_alpha   90.00
_cell.angle_beta   90.00
_cell.angle_gamma   90.00
#
_symmetry.space_group_name_H-M   'P 1'
#
loop_
_entity.id
_entity.type
_entity.pdbx_description
1 polymer ?
#
loop_
_entity_poly.entity_id
_entity_poly.type
_entity_poly.pdbx_seq_one_letter_code
_entity_poly.pdbx_strand_id
1 'polypeptide(L)'
;MLKKVLIANRGEIAVRVARTCRELGIATVAVYSDLDRGAFHVRMADEAYALGGQQPADSYLNTEAIMDAARRSGAEGVHPGYGFLSENAAFARTVSAHGLVFVGPPPEVIDLMGDKVSARRVAESAGVAGVPGRSETVTDPAQVVAFGDELGWPVAIKAAHGGGGRGMKVVAGPDEVAAAVESAQREALAWFGRPEIYLERYLAWPRHVEMQVVADSQGNVIWLGERDCSVQRRYQKLLEECPAPDLPEEVRQAMGQAAVTVSRACAYVSTGTVEFLYQDGDFYFLEMNTRLQVEHPVTEEVTGLDLVALQLRVAAGEPLGLAQEDVTRRGHAIECRINAEDPAGGRFQPSPGTLTRFHRADGPGVRTDAGYEQGDTVSQYYDNLVAKVVAWGPDREAARRRMLRALGETGIDGVSTTIPAQIAVLSHPDFIGVRHSTRWVEETLDLSGIAPGGTSPGATASAAVGAPNAPGDSSVGTSPDAGDADERVLQEVQAEVDGRLYQVRLWVPRLPEWPGPAAAERVGGRRQAGGRGRPAPAGRGEGPAGSGQVTAPMQGTIIQILVASGDSVQMGQAVCVLEAMKMENTLTAQRDGTVAEIRVSVGDTVGAGDVVAVIE
;
A
#
# COMPACT_ATOMS: atom_id res chain seq x y z
N MET A 1 -2.68 2.39 -30.83
CA MET A 1 -3.30 1.93 -29.56
C MET A 1 -3.16 0.42 -29.43
N LEU A 2 -2.81 -0.12 -28.25
CA LEU A 2 -2.73 -1.55 -27.96
C LEU A 2 -4.12 -2.18 -27.99
N LYS A 3 -4.24 -3.46 -28.40
CA LYS A 3 -5.52 -4.18 -28.46
C LYS A 3 -5.78 -5.03 -27.22
N LYS A 4 -4.71 -5.52 -26.58
CA LYS A 4 -4.80 -6.37 -25.39
C LYS A 4 -3.62 -6.13 -24.46
N VAL A 5 -3.88 -5.90 -23.18
CA VAL A 5 -2.88 -5.60 -22.15
C VAL A 5 -3.02 -6.59 -20.99
N LEU A 6 -1.90 -7.20 -20.61
CA LEU A 6 -1.79 -7.94 -19.35
C LEU A 6 -1.47 -6.98 -18.22
N ILE A 7 -2.22 -7.05 -17.12
CA ILE A 7 -2.01 -6.25 -15.92
C ILE A 7 -1.22 -7.11 -14.91
N ALA A 8 0.10 -6.85 -14.83
CA ALA A 8 1.01 -7.58 -13.95
C ALA A 8 0.95 -7.05 -12.51
N ASN A 9 -0.25 -6.99 -11.95
CA ASN A 9 -0.51 -6.48 -10.62
C ASN A 9 -1.84 -7.02 -10.07
N ARG A 10 -2.21 -6.63 -8.84
CA ARG A 10 -3.41 -7.05 -8.14
C ARG A 10 -4.12 -5.87 -7.46
N GLY A 11 -5.24 -6.16 -6.83
CA GLY A 11 -5.92 -5.21 -5.95
C GLY A 11 -6.46 -3.99 -6.71
N GLU A 12 -6.46 -2.85 -6.04
CA GLU A 12 -7.11 -1.65 -6.55
C GLU A 12 -6.46 -1.12 -7.83
N ILE A 13 -5.12 -1.21 -7.97
CA ILE A 13 -4.44 -0.71 -9.17
C ILE A 13 -4.76 -1.57 -10.40
N ALA A 14 -4.89 -2.88 -10.24
CA ALA A 14 -5.32 -3.73 -11.34
C ALA A 14 -6.76 -3.41 -11.78
N VAL A 15 -7.66 -3.15 -10.84
CA VAL A 15 -9.02 -2.65 -11.11
C VAL A 15 -8.97 -1.30 -11.82
N ARG A 16 -8.13 -0.38 -11.35
CA ARG A 16 -7.96 0.97 -11.92
C ARG A 16 -7.51 0.92 -13.38
N VAL A 17 -6.49 0.12 -13.67
CA VAL A 17 -5.98 -0.07 -15.03
C VAL A 17 -7.02 -0.74 -15.92
N ALA A 18 -7.71 -1.77 -15.42
CA ALA A 18 -8.74 -2.48 -16.18
C ALA A 18 -9.91 -1.57 -16.60
N ARG A 19 -10.31 -0.62 -15.73
CA ARG A 19 -11.35 0.39 -16.05
C ARG A 19 -10.96 1.24 -17.25
N THR A 20 -9.76 1.84 -17.21
CA THR A 20 -9.27 2.66 -18.33
C THR A 20 -9.09 1.84 -19.62
N CYS A 21 -8.53 0.63 -19.52
CA CYS A 21 -8.43 -0.26 -20.69
C CYS A 21 -9.81 -0.50 -21.34
N ARG A 22 -10.83 -0.78 -20.52
CA ARG A 22 -12.20 -1.00 -21.00
C ARG A 22 -12.78 0.23 -21.68
N GLU A 23 -12.57 1.44 -21.11
CA GLU A 23 -13.02 2.71 -21.71
C GLU A 23 -12.31 3.02 -23.03
N LEU A 24 -11.05 2.59 -23.17
CA LEU A 24 -10.27 2.71 -24.42
C LEU A 24 -10.53 1.57 -25.41
N GLY A 25 -11.37 0.58 -25.09
CA GLY A 25 -11.61 -0.58 -25.94
C GLY A 25 -10.46 -1.57 -26.02
N ILE A 26 -9.59 -1.58 -25.00
CA ILE A 26 -8.44 -2.49 -24.87
C ILE A 26 -8.87 -3.70 -24.05
N ALA A 27 -8.69 -4.90 -24.58
CA ALA A 27 -8.95 -6.14 -23.87
C ALA A 27 -7.94 -6.32 -22.71
N THR A 28 -8.42 -6.84 -21.58
CA THR A 28 -7.66 -6.94 -20.34
C THR A 28 -7.37 -8.39 -19.96
N VAL A 29 -6.15 -8.63 -19.52
CA VAL A 29 -5.71 -9.91 -18.98
C VAL A 29 -5.25 -9.70 -17.53
N ALA A 30 -5.96 -10.30 -16.58
CA ALA A 30 -5.52 -10.34 -15.19
C ALA A 30 -4.62 -11.55 -14.93
N VAL A 31 -3.73 -11.41 -13.96
CA VAL A 31 -3.01 -12.54 -13.36
C VAL A 31 -3.38 -12.64 -11.88
N TYR A 32 -3.31 -13.85 -11.31
CA TYR A 32 -3.72 -14.05 -9.93
C TYR A 32 -2.92 -15.15 -9.22
N SER A 33 -2.65 -14.94 -7.93
CA SER A 33 -2.18 -15.98 -7.01
C SER A 33 -3.33 -16.86 -6.55
N ASP A 34 -3.03 -17.96 -5.88
CA ASP A 34 -4.08 -18.84 -5.34
C ASP A 34 -5.05 -18.12 -4.39
N LEU A 35 -4.57 -17.11 -3.66
CA LEU A 35 -5.38 -16.29 -2.76
C LEU A 35 -6.32 -15.33 -3.49
N ASP A 36 -5.93 -14.88 -4.67
CA ASP A 36 -6.65 -13.87 -5.44
C ASP A 36 -7.57 -14.47 -6.52
N ARG A 37 -7.73 -15.81 -6.59
CA ARG A 37 -8.55 -16.49 -7.61
C ARG A 37 -9.94 -15.88 -7.78
N GLY A 38 -10.60 -15.50 -6.70
CA GLY A 38 -11.92 -14.85 -6.69
C GLY A 38 -11.89 -13.34 -6.54
N ALA A 39 -10.71 -12.70 -6.57
CA ALA A 39 -10.56 -11.28 -6.32
C ALA A 39 -11.27 -10.40 -7.37
N PHE A 40 -11.63 -9.18 -6.97
CA PHE A 40 -12.40 -8.27 -7.81
C PHE A 40 -11.72 -7.95 -9.14
N HIS A 41 -10.40 -7.73 -9.15
CA HIS A 41 -9.65 -7.47 -10.38
C HIS A 41 -9.67 -8.64 -11.37
N VAL A 42 -9.72 -9.88 -10.87
CA VAL A 42 -9.80 -11.09 -11.68
C VAL A 42 -11.17 -11.19 -12.39
N ARG A 43 -12.24 -10.88 -11.64
CA ARG A 43 -13.61 -10.89 -12.18
C ARG A 43 -13.88 -9.77 -13.18
N MET A 44 -13.14 -8.65 -13.06
CA MET A 44 -13.28 -7.51 -13.97
C MET A 44 -12.59 -7.68 -15.31
N ALA A 45 -11.52 -8.45 -15.37
CA ALA A 45 -10.75 -8.64 -16.60
C ALA A 45 -11.50 -9.53 -17.61
N ASP A 46 -11.19 -9.37 -18.89
CA ASP A 46 -11.77 -10.19 -19.96
C ASP A 46 -11.21 -11.61 -19.92
N GLU A 47 -9.97 -11.78 -19.48
CA GLU A 47 -9.29 -13.06 -19.28
C GLU A 47 -8.48 -13.03 -17.99
N ALA A 48 -8.30 -14.20 -17.36
CA ALA A 48 -7.47 -14.30 -16.17
C ALA A 48 -6.63 -15.59 -16.16
N TYR A 49 -5.38 -15.50 -15.69
CA TYR A 49 -4.43 -16.60 -15.66
C TYR A 49 -3.83 -16.78 -14.26
N ALA A 50 -3.79 -18.03 -13.81
CA ALA A 50 -3.16 -18.38 -12.54
C ALA A 50 -1.63 -18.26 -12.64
N LEU A 51 -1.02 -17.62 -11.63
CA LEU A 51 0.43 -17.62 -11.43
C LEU A 51 0.89 -18.76 -10.50
N GLY A 52 -0.06 -19.29 -9.69
CA GLY A 52 0.21 -20.24 -8.63
C GLY A 52 0.76 -19.57 -7.36
N GLY A 53 0.85 -20.38 -6.28
CA GLY A 53 1.41 -19.96 -5.01
C GLY A 53 0.62 -18.90 -4.26
N GLN A 54 1.05 -18.61 -3.05
CA GLN A 54 0.41 -17.62 -2.17
C GLN A 54 1.31 -16.42 -1.91
N GLN A 55 2.63 -16.63 -1.86
CA GLN A 55 3.58 -15.57 -1.58
C GLN A 55 3.90 -14.74 -2.84
N PRO A 56 4.33 -13.48 -2.68
CA PRO A 56 4.73 -12.64 -3.81
C PRO A 56 5.80 -13.28 -4.70
N ALA A 57 6.79 -13.95 -4.10
CA ALA A 57 7.89 -14.60 -4.84
C ALA A 57 7.40 -15.71 -5.76
N ASP A 58 6.37 -16.44 -5.34
CA ASP A 58 5.80 -17.56 -6.11
C ASP A 58 4.80 -17.10 -7.17
N SER A 59 4.30 -15.86 -7.06
CA SER A 59 3.19 -15.32 -7.86
C SER A 59 3.57 -14.02 -8.57
N TYR A 60 3.24 -12.87 -8.03
CA TYR A 60 3.36 -11.55 -8.69
C TYR A 60 4.81 -11.08 -8.92
N LEU A 61 5.81 -11.72 -8.31
CA LEU A 61 7.24 -11.52 -8.59
C LEU A 61 7.82 -12.62 -9.50
N ASN A 62 7.01 -13.62 -9.89
CA ASN A 62 7.42 -14.68 -10.78
C ASN A 62 7.32 -14.23 -12.25
N THR A 63 8.42 -13.71 -12.77
CA THR A 63 8.51 -13.20 -14.16
C THR A 63 8.15 -14.27 -15.19
N GLU A 64 8.57 -15.53 -14.99
CA GLU A 64 8.30 -16.60 -15.94
C GLU A 64 6.81 -16.91 -16.06
N ALA A 65 6.10 -17.00 -14.92
CA ALA A 65 4.66 -17.23 -14.89
C ALA A 65 3.88 -16.08 -15.54
N ILE A 66 4.29 -14.82 -15.28
CA ILE A 66 3.68 -13.64 -15.92
C ILE A 66 3.90 -13.66 -17.43
N MET A 67 5.11 -13.97 -17.90
CA MET A 67 5.42 -14.04 -19.33
C MET A 67 4.73 -15.20 -20.03
N ASP A 68 4.52 -16.33 -19.35
CA ASP A 68 3.70 -17.44 -19.87
C ASP A 68 2.25 -17.02 -20.05
N ALA A 69 1.66 -16.34 -19.06
CA ALA A 69 0.31 -15.78 -19.16
C ALA A 69 0.19 -14.76 -20.31
N ALA A 70 1.19 -13.89 -20.49
CA ALA A 70 1.22 -12.91 -21.57
C ALA A 70 1.23 -13.60 -22.96
N ARG A 71 2.07 -14.63 -23.12
CA ARG A 71 2.18 -15.40 -24.35
C ARG A 71 0.86 -16.15 -24.65
N ARG A 72 0.27 -16.82 -23.66
CA ARG A 72 -0.96 -17.63 -23.80
C ARG A 72 -2.18 -16.78 -24.10
N SER A 73 -2.25 -15.58 -23.52
CA SER A 73 -3.33 -14.64 -23.75
C SER A 73 -3.22 -13.90 -25.10
N GLY A 74 -2.02 -13.87 -25.69
CA GLY A 74 -1.73 -13.03 -26.85
C GLY A 74 -1.78 -11.53 -26.51
N ALA A 75 -1.41 -11.14 -25.29
CA ALA A 75 -1.27 -9.74 -24.91
C ALA A 75 -0.21 -9.05 -25.79
N GLU A 76 -0.44 -7.79 -26.13
CA GLU A 76 0.49 -6.95 -26.89
C GLU A 76 1.37 -6.09 -25.96
N GLY A 77 0.91 -5.85 -24.73
CA GLY A 77 1.63 -5.08 -23.72
C GLY A 77 1.40 -5.59 -22.31
N VAL A 78 2.28 -5.17 -21.41
CA VAL A 78 2.24 -5.47 -19.98
C VAL A 78 2.21 -4.16 -19.19
N HIS A 79 1.17 -3.96 -18.39
CA HIS A 79 1.07 -2.83 -17.46
C HIS A 79 1.46 -3.30 -16.06
N PRO A 80 2.54 -2.80 -15.47
CA PRO A 80 3.04 -3.28 -14.18
C PRO A 80 2.32 -2.67 -12.97
N GLY A 81 1.48 -1.62 -13.17
CA GLY A 81 0.90 -0.85 -12.07
C GLY A 81 1.96 -0.11 -11.24
N TYR A 82 1.90 -0.28 -9.92
CA TYR A 82 2.93 0.15 -8.96
C TYR A 82 3.29 -0.98 -7.99
N GLY A 83 4.45 -0.89 -7.32
CA GLY A 83 4.97 -1.99 -6.50
C GLY A 83 5.38 -3.21 -7.35
N PHE A 84 5.59 -4.36 -6.73
CA PHE A 84 6.04 -5.60 -7.39
C PHE A 84 7.17 -5.36 -8.42
N LEU A 85 6.87 -5.56 -9.71
CA LEU A 85 7.84 -5.47 -10.81
C LEU A 85 7.82 -4.13 -11.55
N SER A 86 7.08 -3.11 -11.07
CA SER A 86 6.92 -1.83 -11.78
C SER A 86 8.21 -1.03 -11.93
N GLU A 87 9.16 -1.18 -11.01
CA GLU A 87 10.48 -0.54 -11.04
C GLU A 87 11.61 -1.57 -11.21
N ASN A 88 11.29 -2.73 -11.83
CA ASN A 88 12.28 -3.77 -12.10
C ASN A 88 12.74 -3.73 -13.57
N ALA A 89 13.94 -3.20 -13.79
CA ALA A 89 14.52 -3.08 -15.13
C ALA A 89 14.72 -4.43 -15.84
N ALA A 90 15.05 -5.49 -15.10
CA ALA A 90 15.22 -6.83 -15.67
C ALA A 90 13.88 -7.37 -16.21
N PHE A 91 12.78 -7.13 -15.48
CA PHE A 91 11.43 -7.46 -15.95
C PHE A 91 11.06 -6.67 -17.21
N ALA A 92 11.29 -5.34 -17.22
CA ALA A 92 11.03 -4.50 -18.38
C ALA A 92 11.81 -4.97 -19.62
N ARG A 93 13.10 -5.35 -19.46
CA ARG A 93 13.90 -5.97 -20.54
C ARG A 93 13.32 -7.28 -21.01
N THR A 94 12.86 -8.13 -20.08
CA THR A 94 12.25 -9.42 -20.42
C THR A 94 11.00 -9.22 -21.24
N VAL A 95 10.11 -8.30 -20.85
CA VAL A 95 8.89 -7.95 -21.61
C VAL A 95 9.26 -7.51 -23.04
N SER A 96 10.20 -6.57 -23.17
CA SER A 96 10.64 -6.07 -24.47
C SER A 96 11.31 -7.13 -25.34
N ALA A 97 12.12 -8.02 -24.74
CA ALA A 97 12.79 -9.12 -25.46
C ALA A 97 11.78 -10.14 -26.05
N HIS A 98 10.57 -10.23 -25.48
CA HIS A 98 9.49 -11.04 -26.02
C HIS A 98 8.62 -10.31 -27.07
N GLY A 99 9.01 -9.10 -27.48
CA GLY A 99 8.28 -8.31 -28.46
C GLY A 99 7.01 -7.66 -27.91
N LEU A 100 6.86 -7.58 -26.59
CA LEU A 100 5.75 -6.93 -25.91
C LEU A 100 6.10 -5.51 -25.51
N VAL A 101 5.09 -4.64 -25.42
CA VAL A 101 5.23 -3.27 -24.94
C VAL A 101 5.19 -3.27 -23.40
N PHE A 102 6.26 -2.79 -22.75
CA PHE A 102 6.22 -2.47 -21.33
C PHE A 102 5.56 -1.10 -21.15
N VAL A 103 4.45 -1.03 -20.41
CA VAL A 103 3.76 0.24 -20.12
C VAL A 103 4.47 0.94 -18.97
N GLY A 104 5.52 1.64 -19.30
CA GLY A 104 6.45 2.29 -18.38
C GLY A 104 7.65 2.88 -19.11
N PRO A 105 8.66 3.37 -18.38
CA PRO A 105 9.87 3.90 -18.97
C PRO A 105 10.80 2.81 -19.51
N PRO A 106 11.79 3.19 -20.34
CA PRO A 106 12.84 2.27 -20.77
C PRO A 106 13.59 1.65 -19.58
N PRO A 107 14.00 0.38 -19.67
CA PRO A 107 14.66 -0.31 -18.55
C PRO A 107 15.98 0.37 -18.11
N GLU A 108 16.69 1.04 -19.01
CA GLU A 108 17.92 1.80 -18.70
C GLU A 108 17.59 3.00 -17.78
N VAL A 109 16.43 3.61 -17.95
CA VAL A 109 15.95 4.71 -17.11
C VAL A 109 15.53 4.20 -15.74
N ILE A 110 14.91 3.01 -15.68
CA ILE A 110 14.58 2.36 -14.40
C ILE A 110 15.86 2.08 -13.60
N ASP A 111 16.89 1.51 -14.21
CA ASP A 111 18.17 1.27 -13.55
C ASP A 111 18.84 2.57 -13.11
N LEU A 112 18.88 3.58 -13.99
CA LEU A 112 19.55 4.85 -13.75
C LEU A 112 18.92 5.61 -12.57
N MET A 113 17.59 5.71 -12.55
CA MET A 113 16.86 6.48 -11.55
C MET A 113 16.54 5.66 -10.29
N GLY A 114 16.59 4.33 -10.36
CA GLY A 114 16.46 3.44 -9.21
C GLY A 114 17.70 3.42 -8.30
N ASP A 115 18.88 3.74 -8.84
CA ASP A 115 20.09 3.93 -8.03
C ASP A 115 20.17 5.37 -7.52
N LYS A 116 20.05 5.56 -6.20
CA LYS A 116 19.97 6.89 -5.56
C LYS A 116 21.16 7.80 -5.87
N VAL A 117 22.36 7.24 -5.98
CA VAL A 117 23.57 8.01 -6.29
C VAL A 117 23.55 8.47 -7.74
N SER A 118 23.17 7.59 -8.64
CA SER A 118 23.05 7.90 -10.07
C SER A 118 21.93 8.91 -10.32
N ALA A 119 20.76 8.73 -9.73
CA ALA A 119 19.63 9.66 -9.82
C ALA A 119 20.00 11.06 -9.33
N ARG A 120 20.70 11.15 -8.19
CA ARG A 120 21.21 12.42 -7.67
C ARG A 120 22.19 13.08 -8.61
N ARG A 121 23.14 12.34 -9.19
CA ARG A 121 24.08 12.87 -10.21
C ARG A 121 23.36 13.39 -11.44
N VAL A 122 22.32 12.69 -11.91
CA VAL A 122 21.49 13.17 -13.03
C VAL A 122 20.83 14.49 -12.67
N ALA A 123 20.21 14.60 -11.50
CA ALA A 123 19.58 15.83 -11.04
C ALA A 123 20.58 16.98 -10.92
N GLU A 124 21.72 16.77 -10.27
CA GLU A 124 22.78 17.77 -10.09
C GLU A 124 23.37 18.22 -11.43
N SER A 125 23.63 17.29 -12.38
CA SER A 125 24.10 17.62 -13.73
C SER A 125 23.09 18.43 -14.54
N ALA A 126 21.80 18.27 -14.21
CA ALA A 126 20.70 19.04 -14.79
C ALA A 126 20.43 20.36 -14.03
N GLY A 127 21.26 20.72 -13.05
CA GLY A 127 21.14 21.95 -12.25
C GLY A 127 20.07 21.88 -11.15
N VAL A 128 19.58 20.69 -10.81
CA VAL A 128 18.60 20.48 -9.74
C VAL A 128 19.32 19.97 -8.49
N ALA A 129 19.36 20.78 -7.46
CA ALA A 129 20.09 20.46 -6.24
C ALA A 129 19.38 19.38 -5.42
N GLY A 130 20.14 18.39 -4.96
CA GLY A 130 19.73 17.52 -3.84
C GLY A 130 19.92 18.23 -2.49
N VAL A 131 19.47 17.55 -1.40
CA VAL A 131 19.80 18.06 -0.05
C VAL A 131 21.30 18.28 0.05
N PRO A 132 21.76 19.48 0.50
CA PRO A 132 23.19 19.76 0.62
C PRO A 132 23.89 18.66 1.40
N GLY A 133 24.90 18.04 0.80
CA GLY A 133 25.54 16.87 1.36
C GLY A 133 26.84 16.54 0.64
N ARG A 134 27.56 15.56 1.19
CA ARG A 134 28.75 14.98 0.57
C ARG A 134 28.44 13.52 0.21
N SER A 135 28.42 13.23 -1.08
CA SER A 135 28.18 11.85 -1.59
C SER A 135 29.40 10.93 -1.39
N GLU A 136 30.51 11.49 -0.96
CA GLU A 136 31.73 10.74 -0.64
C GLU A 136 31.55 9.97 0.67
N THR A 137 32.09 8.76 0.69
CA THR A 137 32.04 7.91 1.89
C THR A 137 32.81 8.59 3.03
N VAL A 138 32.16 8.69 4.18
CA VAL A 138 32.79 9.18 5.41
C VAL A 138 33.71 8.11 5.98
N THR A 139 34.98 8.45 6.07
CA THR A 139 36.03 7.57 6.61
C THR A 139 36.57 8.04 7.97
N ASP A 140 36.34 9.32 8.33
CA ASP A 140 36.83 9.96 9.53
C ASP A 140 35.72 10.83 10.18
N PRO A 141 35.46 10.70 11.49
CA PRO A 141 34.55 11.57 12.22
C PRO A 141 34.84 13.07 12.05
N ALA A 142 36.10 13.46 11.84
CA ALA A 142 36.46 14.85 11.61
C ALA A 142 35.83 15.45 10.35
N GLN A 143 35.50 14.61 9.36
CA GLN A 143 34.77 15.03 8.13
C GLN A 143 33.33 15.46 8.46
N VAL A 144 32.67 14.81 9.43
CA VAL A 144 31.33 15.16 9.90
C VAL A 144 31.35 16.50 10.64
N VAL A 145 32.36 16.71 11.51
CA VAL A 145 32.54 17.98 12.23
C VAL A 145 32.74 19.12 11.24
N ALA A 146 33.66 18.97 10.29
CA ALA A 146 33.93 19.99 9.29
C ALA A 146 32.69 20.29 8.42
N PHE A 147 31.88 19.28 8.09
CA PHE A 147 30.63 19.44 7.36
C PHE A 147 29.59 20.21 8.17
N GLY A 148 29.44 19.88 9.46
CA GLY A 148 28.49 20.55 10.34
C GLY A 148 28.87 22.01 10.61
N ASP A 149 30.18 22.31 10.71
CA ASP A 149 30.68 23.69 10.86
C ASP A 149 30.52 24.53 9.58
N GLU A 150 30.55 23.88 8.39
CA GLU A 150 30.37 24.54 7.09
C GLU A 150 28.92 24.82 6.76
N LEU A 151 28.03 23.82 6.94
CA LEU A 151 26.64 23.87 6.47
C LEU A 151 25.60 24.04 7.60
N GLY A 152 26.06 24.06 8.85
CA GLY A 152 25.21 24.16 10.04
C GLY A 152 24.77 22.80 10.61
N TRP A 153 24.51 22.81 11.91
CA TRP A 153 23.97 21.69 12.66
C TRP A 153 22.45 21.77 12.74
N PRO A 154 21.70 20.64 12.85
CA PRO A 154 22.19 19.26 12.90
C PRO A 154 22.56 18.68 11.54
N VAL A 155 23.35 17.59 11.54
CA VAL A 155 23.78 16.83 10.37
C VAL A 155 23.14 15.45 10.37
N ALA A 156 22.76 14.96 9.21
CA ALA A 156 22.31 13.57 9.01
C ALA A 156 23.44 12.71 8.45
N ILE A 157 23.74 11.62 9.14
CA ILE A 157 24.63 10.54 8.68
C ILE A 157 23.74 9.43 8.13
N LYS A 158 23.96 9.01 6.89
CA LYS A 158 23.10 8.02 6.22
C LYS A 158 23.92 6.87 5.62
N ALA A 159 23.36 5.64 5.61
CA ALA A 159 23.95 4.52 4.91
C ALA A 159 23.92 4.75 3.39
N ALA A 160 25.05 4.56 2.70
CA ALA A 160 25.18 4.83 1.26
C ALA A 160 24.32 3.89 0.40
N HIS A 161 24.10 2.66 0.87
CA HIS A 161 23.33 1.63 0.17
C HIS A 161 21.96 1.38 0.83
N GLY A 162 21.50 2.27 1.71
CA GLY A 162 20.25 2.18 2.46
C GLY A 162 19.10 2.97 1.85
N GLY A 163 17.88 2.64 2.28
CA GLY A 163 16.66 3.33 1.90
C GLY A 163 15.66 3.42 3.07
N GLY A 164 14.63 4.30 2.93
CA GLY A 164 13.55 4.41 3.92
C GLY A 164 13.99 4.89 5.31
N GLY A 165 15.07 5.69 5.42
CA GLY A 165 15.54 6.23 6.71
C GLY A 165 16.27 5.23 7.62
N ARG A 166 16.39 3.96 7.23
CA ARG A 166 17.18 2.96 7.98
C ARG A 166 18.67 3.29 7.95
N GLY A 167 19.34 3.20 9.10
CA GLY A 167 20.76 3.54 9.21
C GLY A 167 21.04 5.05 9.15
N MET A 168 20.02 5.89 9.40
CA MET A 168 20.20 7.34 9.54
C MET A 168 20.40 7.71 11.01
N LYS A 169 21.42 8.53 11.27
CA LYS A 169 21.67 9.17 12.57
C LYS A 169 21.64 10.68 12.41
N VAL A 170 20.96 11.37 13.32
CA VAL A 170 20.97 12.82 13.39
C VAL A 170 21.93 13.22 14.51
N VAL A 171 22.85 14.12 14.21
CA VAL A 171 23.90 14.59 15.11
C VAL A 171 23.69 16.08 15.34
N ALA A 172 23.40 16.46 16.58
CA ALA A 172 23.07 17.83 16.94
C ALA A 172 24.31 18.72 17.12
N GLY A 173 25.50 18.13 17.33
CA GLY A 173 26.74 18.85 17.56
C GLY A 173 27.97 17.94 17.52
N PRO A 174 29.18 18.53 17.57
CA PRO A 174 30.44 17.82 17.38
C PRO A 174 30.69 16.72 18.43
N ASP A 175 30.17 16.87 19.65
CA ASP A 175 30.39 15.92 20.75
C ASP A 175 29.73 14.54 20.51
N GLU A 176 28.70 14.48 19.67
CA GLU A 176 27.95 13.26 19.36
C GLU A 176 28.55 12.50 18.17
N VAL A 177 29.40 13.14 17.38
CA VAL A 177 29.83 12.65 16.05
C VAL A 177 30.46 11.26 16.11
N ALA A 178 31.43 11.05 17.01
CA ALA A 178 32.20 9.79 17.04
C ALA A 178 31.28 8.57 17.29
N ALA A 179 30.39 8.67 18.27
CA ALA A 179 29.44 7.60 18.59
C ALA A 179 28.41 7.38 17.47
N ALA A 180 27.95 8.46 16.84
CA ALA A 180 26.98 8.38 15.76
C ALA A 180 27.56 7.74 14.49
N VAL A 181 28.81 8.07 14.11
CA VAL A 181 29.53 7.46 12.98
C VAL A 181 29.70 5.97 13.19
N GLU A 182 30.21 5.54 14.36
CA GLU A 182 30.38 4.12 14.69
C GLU A 182 29.05 3.37 14.65
N SER A 183 28.00 3.94 15.23
CA SER A 183 26.66 3.36 15.23
C SER A 183 26.10 3.23 13.82
N ALA A 184 26.20 4.29 12.98
CA ALA A 184 25.71 4.29 11.62
C ALA A 184 26.44 3.26 10.73
N GLN A 185 27.77 3.16 10.85
CA GLN A 185 28.57 2.18 10.10
C GLN A 185 28.23 0.74 10.49
N ARG A 186 28.06 0.48 11.80
CA ARG A 186 27.68 -0.84 12.32
C ARG A 186 26.28 -1.24 11.83
N GLU A 187 25.32 -0.33 11.88
CA GLU A 187 23.98 -0.56 11.36
C GLU A 187 23.97 -0.75 9.84
N ALA A 188 24.70 0.08 9.09
CA ALA A 188 24.82 -0.06 7.64
C ALA A 188 25.39 -1.43 7.25
N LEU A 189 26.42 -1.90 7.97
CA LEU A 189 27.00 -3.23 7.76
C LEU A 189 25.98 -4.34 8.08
N ALA A 190 25.26 -4.22 9.18
CA ALA A 190 24.30 -5.23 9.62
C ALA A 190 23.09 -5.35 8.66
N TRP A 191 22.56 -4.22 8.17
CA TRP A 191 21.37 -4.20 7.34
C TRP A 191 21.64 -4.36 5.83
N PHE A 192 22.75 -3.79 5.35
CA PHE A 192 23.05 -3.69 3.92
C PHE A 192 24.31 -4.45 3.50
N GLY A 193 25.01 -5.08 4.47
CA GLY A 193 26.25 -5.80 4.22
C GLY A 193 27.46 -4.92 3.90
N ARG A 194 27.30 -3.59 4.01
CA ARG A 194 28.32 -2.59 3.64
C ARG A 194 28.30 -1.42 4.62
N PRO A 195 29.46 -0.99 5.17
CA PRO A 195 29.55 0.02 6.22
C PRO A 195 29.57 1.47 5.71
N GLU A 196 29.54 1.68 4.38
CA GLU A 196 29.70 3.00 3.80
C GLU A 196 28.54 3.93 4.19
N ILE A 197 28.89 5.10 4.71
CA ILE A 197 27.99 6.17 5.13
C ILE A 197 28.36 7.47 4.42
N TYR A 198 27.39 8.37 4.26
CA TYR A 198 27.54 9.69 3.69
C TYR A 198 26.81 10.76 4.53
N LEU A 199 27.02 12.05 4.22
CA LEU A 199 26.51 13.17 4.99
C LEU A 199 25.49 13.97 4.19
N GLU A 200 24.45 14.41 4.90
CA GLU A 200 23.51 15.42 4.41
C GLU A 200 23.16 16.43 5.50
N ARG A 201 22.80 17.64 5.08
CA ARG A 201 22.15 18.60 5.97
C ARG A 201 20.85 17.98 6.51
N TYR A 202 20.64 18.06 7.81
CA TYR A 202 19.38 17.59 8.38
C TYR A 202 18.30 18.66 8.23
N LEU A 203 17.21 18.29 7.57
CA LEU A 203 16.01 19.11 7.48
C LEU A 203 15.11 18.77 8.67
N ALA A 204 14.88 19.74 9.56
CA ALA A 204 14.19 19.49 10.82
C ALA A 204 12.68 19.28 10.63
N TRP A 205 12.07 20.02 9.70
CA TRP A 205 10.61 20.03 9.49
C TRP A 205 10.22 20.06 8.01
N PRO A 206 10.75 19.16 7.16
CA PRO A 206 10.51 19.21 5.73
C PRO A 206 9.11 18.72 5.38
N ARG A 207 8.53 19.31 4.36
CA ARG A 207 7.39 18.75 3.65
C ARG A 207 7.88 17.86 2.50
N HIS A 208 7.13 16.81 2.23
CA HIS A 208 7.33 15.96 1.07
C HIS A 208 6.40 16.46 -0.05
N VAL A 209 6.97 17.17 -1.00
CA VAL A 209 6.23 17.69 -2.15
C VAL A 209 6.77 17.03 -3.41
N GLU A 210 5.90 16.54 -4.26
CA GLU A 210 6.28 15.78 -5.44
C GLU A 210 5.58 16.30 -6.69
N MET A 211 6.27 16.21 -7.84
CA MET A 211 5.78 16.71 -9.13
C MET A 211 5.40 15.55 -10.03
N GLN A 212 4.13 15.50 -10.46
CA GLN A 212 3.69 14.55 -11.47
C GLN A 212 4.21 14.96 -12.83
N VAL A 213 4.94 14.09 -13.51
CA VAL A 213 5.40 14.30 -14.89
C VAL A 213 4.79 13.27 -15.83
N VAL A 214 4.67 13.67 -17.09
CA VAL A 214 4.35 12.78 -18.22
C VAL A 214 5.27 13.11 -19.37
N ALA A 215 5.84 12.08 -19.99
CA ALA A 215 6.75 12.21 -21.10
C ALA A 215 6.44 11.21 -22.22
N ASP A 216 6.60 11.62 -23.48
CA ASP A 216 6.48 10.74 -24.63
C ASP A 216 7.84 10.34 -25.21
N SER A 217 7.85 9.42 -26.17
CA SER A 217 9.04 8.95 -26.84
C SER A 217 9.66 9.97 -27.81
N GLN A 218 9.01 11.13 -28.03
CA GLN A 218 9.49 12.21 -28.88
C GLN A 218 10.26 13.29 -28.11
N GLY A 219 10.36 13.14 -26.77
CA GLY A 219 11.05 14.07 -25.89
C GLY A 219 10.17 15.21 -25.35
N ASN A 220 8.86 15.17 -25.60
CA ASN A 220 7.92 16.09 -24.94
C ASN A 220 7.75 15.66 -23.49
N VAL A 221 7.97 16.59 -22.57
CA VAL A 221 7.82 16.38 -21.13
C VAL A 221 7.04 17.55 -20.56
N ILE A 222 5.96 17.25 -19.84
CA ILE A 222 5.14 18.21 -19.10
C ILE A 222 4.96 17.77 -17.64
N TRP A 223 4.66 18.72 -16.76
CA TRP A 223 4.27 18.45 -15.39
C TRP A 223 2.79 18.80 -15.17
N LEU A 224 2.11 18.01 -14.34
CA LEU A 224 0.65 18.07 -14.16
C LEU A 224 0.21 18.68 -12.82
N GLY A 225 1.14 19.19 -12.05
CA GLY A 225 0.92 19.71 -10.70
C GLY A 225 1.70 18.92 -9.67
N GLU A 226 1.67 19.47 -8.47
CA GLU A 226 2.33 18.89 -7.31
C GLU A 226 1.33 18.25 -6.36
N ARG A 227 1.84 17.31 -5.57
CA ARG A 227 1.15 16.72 -4.42
C ARG A 227 1.94 16.97 -3.15
N ASP A 228 1.24 17.19 -2.05
CA ASP A 228 1.82 17.12 -0.71
C ASP A 228 1.57 15.73 -0.13
N CYS A 229 2.63 15.04 0.22
CA CYS A 229 2.63 13.71 0.80
C CYS A 229 3.28 13.68 2.19
N SER A 230 3.25 14.81 2.89
CA SER A 230 3.93 14.97 4.19
C SER A 230 3.26 14.20 5.31
N VAL A 231 1.96 13.90 5.20
CA VAL A 231 1.26 13.09 6.21
C VAL A 231 1.64 11.62 6.03
N GLN A 232 2.69 11.22 6.72
CA GLN A 232 3.28 9.89 6.63
C GLN A 232 3.73 9.39 8.00
N ARG A 233 3.84 8.08 8.14
CA ARG A 233 4.38 7.40 9.31
C ARG A 233 5.44 6.41 8.87
N ARG A 234 6.63 6.48 9.46
CA ARG A 234 7.78 5.63 9.07
C ARG A 234 8.00 5.60 7.55
N TYR A 235 7.92 6.78 6.92
CA TYR A 235 8.02 6.99 5.46
C TYR A 235 6.90 6.34 4.63
N GLN A 236 5.82 5.85 5.25
CA GLN A 236 4.62 5.40 4.56
C GLN A 236 3.60 6.52 4.55
N LYS A 237 3.22 6.96 3.36
CA LYS A 237 2.21 7.99 3.13
C LYS A 237 0.85 7.48 3.61
N LEU A 238 0.14 8.29 4.39
CA LEU A 238 -1.20 7.99 4.93
C LEU A 238 -2.29 8.81 4.24
N LEU A 239 -1.97 10.07 3.95
CA LEU A 239 -2.85 11.03 3.33
C LEU A 239 -2.04 11.91 2.38
N GLU A 240 -2.60 12.19 1.21
CA GLU A 240 -2.01 13.02 0.17
C GLU A 240 -3.01 14.07 -0.30
N GLU A 241 -2.52 15.23 -0.69
CA GLU A 241 -3.36 16.31 -1.22
C GLU A 241 -2.75 17.00 -2.45
N CYS A 242 -3.60 17.47 -3.35
CA CYS A 242 -3.23 18.18 -4.57
C CYS A 242 -4.19 19.36 -4.78
N PRO A 243 -3.66 20.58 -5.07
CA PRO A 243 -2.27 20.99 -5.02
C PRO A 243 -1.71 21.02 -3.59
N ALA A 244 -0.38 21.10 -3.44
CA ALA A 244 0.26 21.30 -2.14
C ALA A 244 -0.20 22.64 -1.55
N PRO A 245 -0.80 22.66 -0.33
CA PRO A 245 -1.27 23.89 0.27
C PRO A 245 -0.11 24.82 0.64
N ASP A 246 -0.36 26.14 0.64
CA ASP A 246 0.60 27.17 1.03
C ASP A 246 1.98 27.06 0.35
N LEU A 247 2.02 26.51 -0.88
CA LEU A 247 3.23 26.50 -1.70
C LEU A 247 3.21 27.76 -2.59
N PRO A 248 4.21 28.67 -2.49
CA PRO A 248 4.29 29.83 -3.37
C PRO A 248 4.32 29.46 -4.85
N GLU A 249 3.64 30.24 -5.70
CA GLU A 249 3.55 29.93 -7.13
C GLU A 249 4.92 29.89 -7.82
N GLU A 250 5.84 30.77 -7.41
CA GLU A 250 7.21 30.79 -7.94
C GLU A 250 7.95 29.49 -7.61
N VAL A 251 7.79 28.96 -6.39
CA VAL A 251 8.37 27.69 -5.97
C VAL A 251 7.74 26.54 -6.75
N ARG A 252 6.42 26.55 -6.91
CA ARG A 252 5.70 25.53 -7.69
C ARG A 252 6.20 25.46 -9.12
N GLN A 253 6.36 26.60 -9.78
CA GLN A 253 6.87 26.68 -11.15
C GLN A 253 8.33 26.22 -11.22
N ALA A 254 9.16 26.62 -10.27
CA ALA A 254 10.55 26.19 -10.19
C ALA A 254 10.67 24.67 -10.00
N MET A 255 9.87 24.07 -9.11
CA MET A 255 9.81 22.62 -8.89
C MET A 255 9.32 21.88 -10.16
N GLY A 256 8.26 22.40 -10.81
CA GLY A 256 7.75 21.84 -12.07
C GLY A 256 8.81 21.83 -13.17
N GLN A 257 9.52 22.96 -13.35
CA GLN A 257 10.60 23.07 -14.32
C GLN A 257 11.79 22.15 -13.97
N ALA A 258 12.13 22.03 -12.68
CA ALA A 258 13.15 21.10 -12.21
C ALA A 258 12.78 19.65 -12.54
N ALA A 259 11.53 19.25 -12.29
CA ALA A 259 11.04 17.92 -12.62
C ALA A 259 11.10 17.61 -14.12
N VAL A 260 10.71 18.57 -14.98
CA VAL A 260 10.83 18.45 -16.43
C VAL A 260 12.31 18.31 -16.84
N THR A 261 13.20 19.09 -16.23
CA THR A 261 14.63 19.08 -16.55
C THR A 261 15.28 17.74 -16.19
N VAL A 262 15.00 17.21 -15.00
CA VAL A 262 15.46 15.87 -14.57
C VAL A 262 14.93 14.79 -15.52
N SER A 263 13.63 14.82 -15.84
CA SER A 263 13.00 13.84 -16.71
C SER A 263 13.60 13.84 -18.12
N ARG A 264 13.92 15.01 -18.67
CA ARG A 264 14.62 15.13 -19.96
C ARG A 264 16.06 14.61 -19.88
N ALA A 265 16.78 14.92 -18.80
CA ALA A 265 18.16 14.50 -18.61
C ALA A 265 18.33 12.97 -18.58
N CYS A 266 17.32 12.23 -18.07
CA CYS A 266 17.32 10.77 -18.09
C CYS A 266 16.55 10.16 -19.28
N ALA A 267 16.09 10.96 -20.25
CA ALA A 267 15.25 10.51 -21.36
C ALA A 267 14.01 9.72 -20.91
N TYR A 268 13.31 10.23 -19.90
CA TYR A 268 12.12 9.62 -19.32
C TYR A 268 10.99 9.50 -20.34
N VAL A 269 10.26 8.39 -20.28
CA VAL A 269 9.04 8.14 -21.06
C VAL A 269 7.98 7.54 -20.13
N SER A 270 6.72 7.83 -20.31
CA SER A 270 5.56 7.42 -19.50
C SER A 270 5.20 8.45 -18.42
N THR A 271 4.34 8.06 -17.46
CA THR A 271 4.05 8.86 -16.27
C THR A 271 5.04 8.53 -15.17
N GLY A 272 5.56 9.54 -14.50
CA GLY A 272 6.49 9.39 -13.38
C GLY A 272 6.33 10.52 -12.40
N THR A 273 7.05 10.44 -11.29
CA THR A 273 6.99 11.44 -10.23
C THR A 273 8.39 11.80 -9.76
N VAL A 274 8.68 13.10 -9.69
CA VAL A 274 9.91 13.61 -9.10
C VAL A 274 9.59 14.11 -7.70
N GLU A 275 10.20 13.50 -6.70
CA GLU A 275 9.98 13.81 -5.29
C GLU A 275 11.01 14.81 -4.77
N PHE A 276 10.52 15.74 -3.94
CA PHE A 276 11.33 16.79 -3.32
C PHE A 276 11.05 16.90 -1.83
N LEU A 277 12.06 17.30 -1.08
CA LEU A 277 11.90 17.83 0.27
C LEU A 277 11.82 19.37 0.18
N TYR A 278 10.76 19.95 0.73
CA TYR A 278 10.52 21.39 0.76
C TYR A 278 10.58 21.91 2.20
N GLN A 279 11.40 22.93 2.45
CA GLN A 279 11.46 23.61 3.74
C GLN A 279 11.91 25.07 3.56
N ASP A 280 11.23 26.00 4.22
CA ASP A 280 11.60 27.42 4.32
C ASP A 280 11.82 28.15 2.98
N GLY A 281 11.09 27.77 1.94
CA GLY A 281 11.19 28.35 0.60
C GLY A 281 12.13 27.60 -0.35
N ASP A 282 12.98 26.72 0.18
CA ASP A 282 13.91 25.90 -0.58
C ASP A 282 13.33 24.51 -0.86
N PHE A 283 13.67 23.92 -1.99
CA PHE A 283 13.33 22.54 -2.32
C PHE A 283 14.56 21.77 -2.80
N TYR A 284 14.59 20.49 -2.49
CA TYR A 284 15.73 19.61 -2.76
C TYR A 284 15.24 18.30 -3.40
N PHE A 285 15.87 17.90 -4.49
CA PHE A 285 15.62 16.62 -5.14
C PHE A 285 15.85 15.47 -4.15
N LEU A 286 14.87 14.56 -4.05
CA LEU A 286 14.94 13.37 -3.23
C LEU A 286 15.17 12.12 -4.10
N GLU A 287 14.21 11.82 -4.98
CA GLU A 287 14.26 10.69 -5.90
C GLU A 287 13.26 10.86 -7.04
N MET A 288 13.32 9.97 -8.03
CA MET A 288 12.32 9.89 -9.08
C MET A 288 11.70 8.49 -9.08
N ASN A 289 10.38 8.42 -8.91
CA ASN A 289 9.65 7.17 -9.06
C ASN A 289 9.29 6.96 -10.53
N THR A 290 9.85 5.89 -11.11
CA THR A 290 9.76 5.59 -12.53
C THR A 290 8.49 4.81 -12.90
N ARG A 291 7.38 5.13 -12.25
CA ARG A 291 6.08 4.46 -12.35
C ARG A 291 4.94 5.40 -11.98
N LEU A 292 3.72 4.92 -12.18
CA LEU A 292 2.54 5.55 -11.59
C LEU A 292 2.60 5.45 -10.05
N GLN A 293 2.20 6.50 -9.35
CA GLN A 293 2.13 6.54 -7.88
C GLN A 293 0.75 6.05 -7.38
N VAL A 294 0.69 5.60 -6.11
CA VAL A 294 -0.57 5.24 -5.43
C VAL A 294 -1.52 6.43 -5.45
N GLU A 295 -1.00 7.61 -5.15
CA GLU A 295 -1.68 8.89 -4.97
C GLU A 295 -1.96 9.67 -6.27
N HIS A 296 -1.81 9.02 -7.45
CA HIS A 296 -2.14 9.65 -8.73
C HIS A 296 -3.59 10.17 -8.83
N PRO A 297 -4.58 9.59 -8.14
CA PRO A 297 -5.96 10.03 -8.22
C PRO A 297 -6.19 11.49 -7.84
N VAL A 298 -5.45 12.05 -6.86
CA VAL A 298 -5.62 13.47 -6.51
C VAL A 298 -5.20 14.42 -7.64
N THR A 299 -4.20 14.04 -8.42
CA THR A 299 -3.81 14.78 -9.63
C THR A 299 -4.88 14.66 -10.71
N GLU A 300 -5.45 13.47 -10.91
CA GLU A 300 -6.54 13.24 -11.87
C GLU A 300 -7.78 14.07 -11.53
N GLU A 301 -8.19 14.12 -10.26
CA GLU A 301 -9.36 14.90 -9.82
C GLU A 301 -9.17 16.41 -10.01
N VAL A 302 -7.94 16.91 -9.88
CA VAL A 302 -7.64 18.35 -10.02
C VAL A 302 -7.44 18.75 -11.48
N THR A 303 -6.87 17.86 -12.31
CA THR A 303 -6.56 18.16 -13.72
C THR A 303 -7.65 17.71 -14.69
N GLY A 304 -8.45 16.70 -14.32
CA GLY A 304 -9.40 16.05 -15.20
C GLY A 304 -8.74 15.11 -16.22
N LEU A 305 -7.46 14.75 -16.04
CA LEU A 305 -6.71 13.85 -16.92
C LEU A 305 -6.69 12.43 -16.35
N ASP A 306 -6.86 11.43 -17.20
CA ASP A 306 -6.63 10.02 -16.85
C ASP A 306 -5.16 9.66 -17.10
N LEU A 307 -4.38 9.49 -16.01
CA LEU A 307 -2.96 9.20 -16.09
C LEU A 307 -2.67 7.79 -16.65
N VAL A 308 -3.55 6.83 -16.41
CA VAL A 308 -3.42 5.48 -16.98
C VAL A 308 -3.69 5.51 -18.48
N ALA A 309 -4.66 6.32 -18.94
CA ALA A 309 -4.90 6.51 -20.37
C ALA A 309 -3.69 7.15 -21.06
N LEU A 310 -3.06 8.13 -20.42
CA LEU A 310 -1.82 8.74 -20.93
C LEU A 310 -0.67 7.72 -21.00
N GLN A 311 -0.51 6.86 -19.97
CA GLN A 311 0.47 5.77 -20.01
C GLN A 311 0.26 4.84 -21.20
N LEU A 312 -0.97 4.39 -21.41
CA LEU A 312 -1.32 3.45 -22.48
C LEU A 312 -1.11 4.06 -23.88
N ARG A 313 -1.46 5.33 -24.06
CA ARG A 313 -1.24 6.06 -25.32
C ARG A 313 0.25 6.25 -25.63
N VAL A 314 1.01 6.73 -24.64
CA VAL A 314 2.45 6.89 -24.78
C VAL A 314 3.14 5.56 -25.07
N ALA A 315 2.76 4.49 -24.35
CA ALA A 315 3.28 3.16 -24.59
C ALA A 315 2.94 2.61 -25.99
N ALA A 316 1.80 3.03 -26.56
CA ALA A 316 1.43 2.73 -27.94
C ALA A 316 2.19 3.57 -29.00
N GLY A 317 3.09 4.44 -28.58
CA GLY A 317 3.89 5.32 -29.44
C GLY A 317 3.16 6.60 -29.89
N GLU A 318 2.00 6.91 -29.30
CA GLU A 318 1.30 8.16 -29.57
C GLU A 318 2.03 9.34 -28.93
N PRO A 319 2.10 10.52 -29.59
CA PRO A 319 2.59 11.73 -28.96
C PRO A 319 1.68 12.14 -27.79
N LEU A 320 2.23 12.88 -26.85
CA LEU A 320 1.52 13.32 -25.65
C LEU A 320 0.22 14.08 -25.98
N GLY A 321 0.24 14.88 -27.05
CA GLY A 321 -0.93 15.61 -27.53
C GLY A 321 -1.41 16.73 -26.61
N LEU A 322 -0.60 17.08 -25.61
CA LEU A 322 -0.84 18.12 -24.61
C LEU A 322 0.42 18.99 -24.50
N ALA A 323 0.25 20.30 -24.50
CA ALA A 323 1.30 21.25 -24.14
C ALA A 323 1.17 21.64 -22.65
N GLN A 324 2.23 22.24 -22.08
CA GLN A 324 2.22 22.64 -20.67
C GLN A 324 1.12 23.64 -20.35
N GLU A 325 0.80 24.54 -21.28
CA GLU A 325 -0.27 25.54 -21.17
C GLU A 325 -1.67 24.96 -21.18
N ASP A 326 -1.86 23.73 -21.68
CA ASP A 326 -3.15 23.04 -21.67
C ASP A 326 -3.48 22.45 -20.30
N VAL A 327 -2.49 22.31 -19.42
CA VAL A 327 -2.67 21.73 -18.09
C VAL A 327 -3.35 22.76 -17.17
N THR A 328 -4.61 22.52 -16.90
CA THR A 328 -5.38 23.33 -15.96
C THR A 328 -5.59 22.59 -14.65
N ARG A 329 -5.52 23.33 -13.53
CA ARG A 329 -5.77 22.77 -12.18
C ARG A 329 -7.01 23.43 -11.61
N ARG A 330 -7.96 22.65 -11.12
CA ARG A 330 -9.23 23.15 -10.58
C ARG A 330 -9.54 22.53 -9.23
N GLY A 331 -9.79 23.38 -8.25
CA GLY A 331 -10.15 22.95 -6.91
C GLY A 331 -9.00 22.32 -6.15
N HIS A 332 -9.34 21.41 -5.25
CA HIS A 332 -8.41 20.71 -4.37
C HIS A 332 -8.90 19.28 -4.15
N ALA A 333 -8.01 18.31 -4.15
CA ALA A 333 -8.32 16.91 -3.87
C ALA A 333 -7.46 16.39 -2.71
N ILE A 334 -8.06 15.56 -1.88
CA ILE A 334 -7.39 14.85 -0.78
C ILE A 334 -7.65 13.36 -0.98
N GLU A 335 -6.62 12.54 -0.85
CA GLU A 335 -6.69 11.08 -0.81
C GLU A 335 -6.39 10.58 0.60
N CYS A 336 -7.16 9.61 1.09
CA CYS A 336 -6.85 8.85 2.30
C CYS A 336 -6.66 7.38 1.94
N ARG A 337 -5.52 6.81 2.33
CA ARG A 337 -5.25 5.37 2.19
C ARG A 337 -5.93 4.62 3.31
N ILE A 338 -6.88 3.77 2.96
CA ILE A 338 -7.59 2.92 3.91
C ILE A 338 -6.87 1.58 3.99
N ASN A 339 -5.97 1.46 4.94
CA ASN A 339 -5.21 0.24 5.19
C ASN A 339 -5.90 -0.61 6.25
N ALA A 340 -5.78 -1.94 6.13
CA ALA A 340 -6.17 -2.88 7.18
C ALA A 340 -5.13 -2.89 8.32
N GLU A 341 -5.15 -1.82 9.13
CA GLU A 341 -4.25 -1.56 10.25
C GLU A 341 -5.02 -1.01 11.45
N ASP A 342 -4.60 -1.38 12.66
CA ASP A 342 -5.13 -0.82 13.91
C ASP A 342 -4.26 0.37 14.36
N PRO A 343 -4.75 1.62 14.24
CA PRO A 343 -4.00 2.82 14.61
C PRO A 343 -3.96 3.08 16.12
N ALA A 344 -4.58 2.24 16.95
CA ALA A 344 -4.67 2.44 18.40
C ALA A 344 -3.30 2.68 19.03
N GLY A 345 -3.22 3.75 19.82
CA GLY A 345 -1.98 4.18 20.47
C GLY A 345 -0.84 4.50 19.50
N GLY A 346 -1.13 4.86 18.24
CA GLY A 346 -0.14 5.22 17.22
C GLY A 346 0.67 4.03 16.65
N ARG A 347 0.27 2.78 16.94
CA ARG A 347 1.06 1.60 16.55
C ARG A 347 0.84 1.14 15.12
N PHE A 348 -0.37 1.28 14.55
CA PHE A 348 -0.73 0.85 13.20
C PHE A 348 -0.37 -0.61 12.94
N GLN A 349 -0.85 -1.49 13.82
CA GLN A 349 -0.59 -2.92 13.67
C GLN A 349 -1.42 -3.50 12.52
N PRO A 350 -0.83 -4.34 11.65
CA PRO A 350 -1.58 -5.02 10.60
C PRO A 350 -2.78 -5.78 11.14
N SER A 351 -3.91 -5.68 10.44
CA SER A 351 -5.18 -6.32 10.79
C SER A 351 -5.70 -7.16 9.62
N PRO A 352 -5.02 -8.26 9.23
CA PRO A 352 -5.53 -9.13 8.19
C PRO A 352 -6.85 -9.80 8.63
N GLY A 353 -7.74 -10.07 7.67
CA GLY A 353 -9.03 -10.68 7.99
C GLY A 353 -10.02 -10.58 6.84
N THR A 354 -11.22 -11.14 7.03
CA THR A 354 -12.30 -11.10 6.06
C THR A 354 -13.16 -9.86 6.27
N LEU A 355 -13.40 -9.11 5.19
CA LEU A 355 -14.28 -7.95 5.17
C LEU A 355 -15.74 -8.42 5.28
N THR A 356 -16.27 -8.48 6.49
CA THR A 356 -17.66 -8.90 6.74
C THR A 356 -18.68 -7.87 6.27
N ARG A 357 -18.25 -6.61 6.18
CA ARG A 357 -18.96 -5.50 5.57
C ARG A 357 -17.95 -4.62 4.84
N PHE A 358 -18.33 -4.15 3.63
CA PHE A 358 -17.61 -3.12 2.91
C PHE A 358 -18.59 -2.20 2.19
N HIS A 359 -18.84 -1.05 2.80
CA HIS A 359 -19.64 0.03 2.24
C HIS A 359 -18.71 1.17 1.83
N ARG A 360 -18.74 1.53 0.55
CA ARG A 360 -17.95 2.63 -0.02
C ARG A 360 -18.72 3.93 0.09
N ALA A 361 -18.05 5.00 0.51
CA ALA A 361 -18.63 6.32 0.41
C ALA A 361 -18.82 6.74 -1.05
N ASP A 362 -19.85 7.49 -1.32
CA ASP A 362 -20.16 8.03 -2.63
C ASP A 362 -20.66 9.50 -2.58
N GLY A 363 -21.25 9.98 -3.67
CA GLY A 363 -21.79 11.31 -3.80
C GLY A 363 -20.84 12.31 -4.47
N PRO A 364 -21.30 13.57 -4.65
CA PRO A 364 -20.58 14.57 -5.45
C PRO A 364 -19.15 14.79 -4.96
N GLY A 365 -18.17 14.62 -5.85
CA GLY A 365 -16.75 14.82 -5.59
C GLY A 365 -16.14 13.80 -4.60
N VAL A 366 -16.69 12.60 -4.53
CA VAL A 366 -16.11 11.45 -3.82
C VAL A 366 -15.85 10.34 -4.82
N ARG A 367 -14.63 9.81 -4.81
CA ARG A 367 -14.17 8.66 -5.57
C ARG A 367 -13.61 7.64 -4.62
N THR A 368 -13.93 6.36 -4.82
CA THR A 368 -13.33 5.25 -4.08
C THR A 368 -12.70 4.26 -5.03
N ASP A 369 -11.37 4.15 -5.01
CA ASP A 369 -10.62 3.12 -5.71
C ASP A 369 -10.35 1.96 -4.76
N ALA A 370 -10.90 0.78 -5.04
CA ALA A 370 -10.81 -0.39 -4.18
C ALA A 370 -10.55 -1.67 -4.97
N GLY A 371 -9.74 -2.54 -4.38
CA GLY A 371 -9.43 -3.87 -4.92
C GLY A 371 -10.20 -5.01 -4.26
N TYR A 372 -11.00 -4.69 -3.24
CA TYR A 372 -11.76 -5.63 -2.43
C TYR A 372 -13.25 -5.34 -2.47
N GLU A 373 -14.04 -6.35 -2.16
CA GLU A 373 -15.48 -6.29 -1.94
C GLU A 373 -15.85 -6.97 -0.60
N GLN A 374 -17.11 -6.83 -0.18
CA GLN A 374 -17.60 -7.56 0.99
C GLN A 374 -17.47 -9.07 0.78
N GLY A 375 -16.91 -9.77 1.76
CA GLY A 375 -16.62 -11.20 1.71
C GLY A 375 -15.18 -11.52 1.32
N ASP A 376 -14.43 -10.57 0.73
CA ASP A 376 -13.02 -10.77 0.39
C ASP A 376 -12.16 -10.79 1.67
N THR A 377 -10.98 -11.42 1.59
CA THR A 377 -10.04 -11.54 2.71
C THR A 377 -8.78 -10.72 2.42
N VAL A 378 -8.45 -9.80 3.33
CA VAL A 378 -7.17 -9.10 3.35
C VAL A 378 -6.11 -10.07 3.88
N SER A 379 -5.19 -10.47 2.98
CA SER A 379 -4.16 -11.46 3.28
C SER A 379 -2.96 -10.82 3.98
N GLN A 380 -2.28 -11.60 4.81
CA GLN A 380 -1.00 -11.22 5.42
C GLN A 380 0.19 -11.24 4.44
N TYR A 381 0.02 -11.81 3.25
CA TYR A 381 1.11 -11.98 2.26
C TYR A 381 1.30 -10.78 1.33
N TYR A 382 0.31 -9.89 1.24
CA TYR A 382 0.32 -8.73 0.35
C TYR A 382 0.14 -7.44 1.11
N ASP A 383 0.21 -6.32 0.40
CA ASP A 383 -0.07 -5.00 0.94
C ASP A 383 -1.48 -4.97 1.56
N ASN A 384 -1.60 -4.23 2.65
CA ASN A 384 -2.83 -4.13 3.43
C ASN A 384 -3.77 -3.00 2.97
N LEU A 385 -3.49 -2.36 1.84
CA LEU A 385 -4.32 -1.31 1.25
C LEU A 385 -5.66 -1.89 0.77
N VAL A 386 -6.74 -1.56 1.47
CA VAL A 386 -8.11 -1.99 1.14
C VAL A 386 -8.72 -1.10 0.07
N ALA A 387 -8.57 0.21 0.24
CA ALA A 387 -9.13 1.20 -0.67
C ALA A 387 -8.40 2.55 -0.53
N LYS A 388 -8.58 3.40 -1.55
CA LYS A 388 -8.27 4.83 -1.51
C LYS A 388 -9.59 5.58 -1.59
N VAL A 389 -9.84 6.46 -0.62
CA VAL A 389 -10.95 7.40 -0.69
C VAL A 389 -10.38 8.74 -1.12
N VAL A 390 -10.93 9.30 -2.19
CA VAL A 390 -10.49 10.60 -2.74
C VAL A 390 -11.67 11.56 -2.69
N ALA A 391 -11.45 12.73 -2.13
CA ALA A 391 -12.46 13.78 -2.06
C ALA A 391 -11.97 15.05 -2.74
N TRP A 392 -12.69 15.48 -3.76
CA TRP A 392 -12.45 16.75 -4.45
C TRP A 392 -13.39 17.85 -3.96
N GLY A 393 -12.91 19.08 -3.87
CA GLY A 393 -13.70 20.29 -3.56
C GLY A 393 -13.21 21.49 -4.35
N PRO A 394 -14.03 22.59 -4.43
CA PRO A 394 -13.61 23.83 -5.09
C PRO A 394 -12.43 24.51 -4.38
N ASP A 395 -12.20 24.20 -3.13
CA ASP A 395 -11.09 24.63 -2.30
C ASP A 395 -10.69 23.54 -1.29
N ARG A 396 -9.58 23.73 -0.60
CA ARG A 396 -9.02 22.77 0.37
C ARG A 396 -9.99 22.45 1.51
N GLU A 397 -10.65 23.46 2.07
CA GLU A 397 -11.57 23.26 3.18
C GLU A 397 -12.83 22.48 2.76
N ALA A 398 -13.34 22.72 1.55
CA ALA A 398 -14.44 21.96 1.00
C ALA A 398 -14.04 20.48 0.75
N ALA A 399 -12.82 20.24 0.22
CA ALA A 399 -12.29 18.88 0.04
C ALA A 399 -12.13 18.18 1.39
N ARG A 400 -11.54 18.85 2.39
CA ARG A 400 -11.35 18.32 3.75
C ARG A 400 -12.67 17.93 4.43
N ARG A 401 -13.67 18.82 4.41
CA ARG A 401 -15.00 18.53 4.98
C ARG A 401 -15.69 17.38 4.27
N ARG A 402 -15.52 17.31 2.94
CA ARG A 402 -16.06 16.21 2.13
C ARG A 402 -15.39 14.90 2.46
N MET A 403 -14.05 14.90 2.66
CA MET A 403 -13.31 13.73 3.08
C MET A 403 -13.77 13.24 4.47
N LEU A 404 -13.93 14.13 5.44
CA LEU A 404 -14.45 13.77 6.77
C LEU A 404 -15.84 13.10 6.68
N ARG A 405 -16.74 13.64 5.83
CA ARG A 405 -18.04 13.01 5.57
C ARG A 405 -17.86 11.64 4.93
N ALA A 406 -17.04 11.52 3.90
CA ALA A 406 -16.82 10.26 3.19
C ALA A 406 -16.23 9.18 4.10
N LEU A 407 -15.25 9.52 4.96
CA LEU A 407 -14.70 8.59 5.95
C LEU A 407 -15.75 8.16 6.99
N GLY A 408 -16.65 9.08 7.40
CA GLY A 408 -17.75 8.77 8.30
C GLY A 408 -18.81 7.85 7.69
N GLU A 409 -19.00 7.89 6.37
CA GLU A 409 -19.91 7.01 5.62
C GLU A 409 -19.25 5.67 5.24
N THR A 410 -17.93 5.61 5.13
CA THR A 410 -17.22 4.38 4.78
C THR A 410 -17.34 3.36 5.90
N GLY A 411 -17.96 2.23 5.60
CA GLY A 411 -18.18 1.14 6.56
C GLY A 411 -17.34 -0.09 6.23
N ILE A 412 -16.38 -0.42 7.09
CA ILE A 412 -15.54 -1.62 6.96
C ILE A 412 -15.56 -2.37 8.30
N ASP A 413 -16.04 -3.62 8.28
CA ASP A 413 -16.06 -4.50 9.43
C ASP A 413 -15.31 -5.80 9.13
N GLY A 414 -14.79 -6.45 10.17
CA GLY A 414 -14.00 -7.68 10.09
C GLY A 414 -12.49 -7.45 10.18
N VAL A 415 -12.03 -6.22 9.91
CA VAL A 415 -10.65 -5.77 10.10
C VAL A 415 -10.63 -4.38 10.73
N SER A 416 -9.59 -4.03 11.47
CA SER A 416 -9.33 -2.66 11.89
C SER A 416 -8.75 -1.86 10.70
N THR A 417 -9.07 -0.57 10.62
CA THR A 417 -8.61 0.29 9.51
C THR A 417 -8.00 1.59 10.00
N THR A 418 -7.26 2.26 9.11
CA THR A 418 -6.66 3.58 9.35
C THR A 418 -7.68 4.73 9.42
N ILE A 419 -8.97 4.51 9.14
CA ILE A 419 -10.02 5.55 9.14
C ILE A 419 -10.03 6.42 10.41
N PRO A 420 -9.96 5.88 11.65
CA PRO A 420 -9.93 6.70 12.85
C PRO A 420 -8.73 7.67 12.90
N ALA A 421 -7.55 7.23 12.46
CA ALA A 421 -6.37 8.07 12.39
C ALA A 421 -6.50 9.14 11.31
N GLN A 422 -7.08 8.82 10.14
CA GLN A 422 -7.34 9.78 9.08
C GLN A 422 -8.29 10.90 9.54
N ILE A 423 -9.34 10.55 10.28
CA ILE A 423 -10.27 11.53 10.86
C ILE A 423 -9.54 12.44 11.87
N ALA A 424 -8.67 11.87 12.71
CA ALA A 424 -7.86 12.63 13.66
C ALA A 424 -6.92 13.62 12.93
N VAL A 425 -6.22 13.17 11.89
CA VAL A 425 -5.37 14.03 11.03
C VAL A 425 -6.17 15.19 10.45
N LEU A 426 -7.25 14.90 9.74
CA LEU A 426 -8.07 15.89 9.05
C LEU A 426 -8.73 16.90 9.98
N SER A 427 -8.92 16.54 11.26
CA SER A 427 -9.52 17.39 12.28
C SER A 427 -8.48 18.20 13.08
N HIS A 428 -7.20 17.88 12.95
CA HIS A 428 -6.15 18.50 13.75
C HIS A 428 -5.85 19.94 13.29
N PRO A 429 -5.72 20.91 14.23
CA PRO A 429 -5.42 22.29 13.89
C PRO A 429 -4.15 22.51 13.06
N ASP A 430 -3.13 21.66 13.24
CA ASP A 430 -1.88 21.75 12.48
C ASP A 430 -2.07 21.33 11.03
N PHE A 431 -2.85 20.27 10.77
CA PHE A 431 -3.18 19.89 9.40
C PHE A 431 -4.01 20.98 8.72
N ILE A 432 -5.03 21.50 9.41
CA ILE A 432 -5.86 22.60 8.89
C ILE A 432 -5.01 23.82 8.57
N GLY A 433 -4.09 24.20 9.47
CA GLY A 433 -3.19 25.34 9.35
C GLY A 433 -1.89 25.09 8.60
N VAL A 434 -1.77 23.94 7.89
CA VAL A 434 -0.57 23.56 7.08
C VAL A 434 0.74 23.65 7.88
N ARG A 435 0.73 23.16 9.13
CA ARG A 435 1.91 23.12 10.00
C ARG A 435 2.50 21.72 10.16
N HIS A 436 2.01 20.77 9.37
CA HIS A 436 2.51 19.39 9.36
C HIS A 436 3.78 19.24 8.51
N SER A 437 4.54 18.20 8.80
CA SER A 437 5.76 17.81 8.08
C SER A 437 5.81 16.29 7.96
N THR A 438 6.86 15.76 7.34
CA THR A 438 7.09 14.31 7.23
C THR A 438 7.22 13.58 8.58
N ARG A 439 7.45 14.32 9.66
CA ARG A 439 7.64 13.79 11.03
C ARG A 439 6.45 14.04 11.96
N TRP A 440 5.52 14.89 11.51
CA TRP A 440 4.44 15.40 12.35
C TRP A 440 3.53 14.31 12.94
N VAL A 441 3.22 13.25 12.18
CA VAL A 441 2.36 12.15 12.65
C VAL A 441 3.01 11.42 13.84
N GLU A 442 4.33 11.23 13.81
CA GLU A 442 5.06 10.49 14.86
C GLU A 442 5.40 11.38 16.07
N GLU A 443 5.63 12.67 15.86
CA GLU A 443 6.13 13.57 16.90
C GLU A 443 5.04 14.41 17.57
N THR A 444 3.92 14.63 16.89
CA THR A 444 2.92 15.61 17.35
C THR A 444 1.50 15.03 17.44
N LEU A 445 1.12 14.11 16.55
CA LEU A 445 -0.25 13.63 16.48
C LEU A 445 -0.56 12.66 17.63
N ASP A 446 -1.45 13.06 18.55
CA ASP A 446 -1.92 12.18 19.63
C ASP A 446 -3.05 11.25 19.13
N LEU A 447 -2.74 9.98 19.07
CA LEU A 447 -3.68 8.90 18.73
C LEU A 447 -4.05 8.02 19.93
N SER A 448 -3.70 8.42 21.16
CA SER A 448 -3.97 7.67 22.40
C SER A 448 -5.45 7.47 22.66
N GLY A 449 -6.29 8.38 22.18
CA GLY A 449 -7.76 8.30 22.30
C GLY A 449 -8.43 7.30 21.35
N ILE A 450 -7.70 6.68 20.43
CA ILE A 450 -8.25 5.66 19.53
C ILE A 450 -8.28 4.31 20.24
N ALA A 451 -9.49 3.77 20.42
CA ALA A 451 -9.68 2.46 21.04
C ALA A 451 -9.20 1.31 20.12
N PRO A 452 -8.55 0.26 20.65
CA PRO A 452 -8.16 -0.92 19.88
C PRO A 452 -9.39 -1.60 19.23
N GLY A 453 -9.23 -2.03 17.98
CA GLY A 453 -10.29 -2.72 17.25
C GLY A 453 -11.50 -1.83 16.94
N GLY A 454 -11.35 -0.50 16.97
CA GLY A 454 -12.40 0.47 16.69
C GLY A 454 -13.01 0.21 15.31
N THR A 455 -14.32 -0.11 15.28
CA THR A 455 -15.10 -0.20 14.06
C THR A 455 -15.24 1.18 13.42
N SER A 456 -15.30 1.24 12.11
CA SER A 456 -15.54 2.50 11.38
C SER A 456 -16.81 3.19 11.89
N PRO A 457 -16.84 4.54 11.99
CA PRO A 457 -18.01 5.29 12.50
C PRO A 457 -19.34 4.95 11.84
N GLY A 458 -19.34 4.49 10.60
CA GLY A 458 -20.52 4.02 9.88
C GLY A 458 -21.19 2.75 10.48
N ALA A 459 -20.52 2.02 11.38
CA ALA A 459 -21.09 0.85 12.04
C ALA A 459 -22.10 1.21 13.14
N THR A 460 -21.94 2.38 13.78
CA THR A 460 -22.82 2.81 14.89
C THR A 460 -24.14 3.47 14.43
N ALA A 461 -24.18 3.99 13.21
CA ALA A 461 -25.39 4.65 12.69
C ALA A 461 -26.50 3.65 12.27
N SER A 462 -26.17 2.38 12.03
CA SER A 462 -27.14 1.35 11.61
C SER A 462 -27.86 0.66 12.78
N ALA A 463 -27.38 0.82 14.01
CA ALA A 463 -27.98 0.15 15.19
C ALA A 463 -29.13 0.93 15.86
N ALA A 464 -29.43 2.16 15.41
CA ALA A 464 -30.40 3.05 16.07
C ALA A 464 -31.71 3.28 15.30
N VAL A 465 -31.94 2.63 14.16
CA VAL A 465 -33.24 2.70 13.48
C VAL A 465 -34.00 1.42 13.76
N GLY A 466 -34.86 1.48 14.77
CA GLY A 466 -35.81 0.42 15.10
C GLY A 466 -36.69 0.11 13.88
N ALA A 467 -36.80 -1.16 13.57
CA ALA A 467 -37.68 -1.65 12.52
C ALA A 467 -39.14 -1.26 12.82
N PRO A 468 -39.88 -0.66 11.89
CA PRO A 468 -41.32 -0.54 12.04
C PRO A 468 -41.96 -1.92 11.81
N ASN A 469 -42.85 -2.30 12.70
CA ASN A 469 -43.71 -3.49 12.63
C ASN A 469 -44.40 -3.57 11.27
N ALA A 470 -44.28 -4.71 10.61
CA ALA A 470 -45.10 -5.07 9.46
C ALA A 470 -46.54 -5.34 9.92
N PRO A 471 -47.56 -4.83 9.23
CA PRO A 471 -48.92 -5.29 9.42
C PRO A 471 -49.17 -6.57 8.62
N GLY A 472 -49.91 -7.46 9.23
CA GLY A 472 -50.16 -8.80 8.75
C GLY A 472 -51.05 -8.90 7.51
N ASP A 473 -50.88 -10.03 6.92
CA ASP A 473 -51.82 -10.95 6.32
C ASP A 473 -53.00 -10.45 5.49
N SER A 474 -52.97 -10.84 4.22
CA SER A 474 -54.19 -11.21 3.52
C SER A 474 -53.89 -12.28 2.45
N SER A 475 -54.34 -13.45 2.78
CA SER A 475 -54.44 -14.62 1.93
C SER A 475 -55.28 -14.37 0.67
N VAL A 476 -54.73 -14.69 -0.52
CA VAL A 476 -55.55 -15.05 -1.67
C VAL A 476 -55.05 -16.38 -2.21
N GLY A 477 -55.84 -17.39 -2.06
CA GLY A 477 -55.62 -18.68 -2.64
C GLY A 477 -55.89 -18.67 -4.17
N THR A 478 -55.06 -19.37 -4.88
CA THR A 478 -55.40 -19.88 -6.21
C THR A 478 -54.87 -21.29 -6.37
N SER A 479 -55.77 -22.11 -6.85
CA SER A 479 -55.64 -23.54 -7.13
C SER A 479 -54.56 -23.85 -8.19
N PRO A 480 -54.07 -25.10 -8.23
CA PRO A 480 -52.99 -25.51 -9.09
C PRO A 480 -53.47 -25.76 -10.50
N ASP A 481 -52.77 -25.23 -11.45
CA ASP A 481 -52.85 -25.74 -12.84
C ASP A 481 -51.50 -26.32 -13.24
N ALA A 482 -51.58 -27.47 -13.88
CA ALA A 482 -50.49 -28.34 -14.21
C ALA A 482 -49.73 -27.84 -15.46
N GLY A 483 -48.41 -27.96 -15.43
CA GLY A 483 -47.61 -28.06 -16.65
C GLY A 483 -46.62 -26.94 -16.86
N ASP A 484 -45.38 -27.08 -16.34
CA ASP A 484 -44.23 -27.08 -17.24
C ASP A 484 -42.98 -27.60 -16.49
N ALA A 485 -42.47 -28.72 -16.93
CA ALA A 485 -41.39 -29.44 -16.28
C ALA A 485 -40.00 -28.99 -16.81
N ASP A 486 -39.80 -27.71 -17.08
CA ASP A 486 -38.51 -27.23 -17.58
C ASP A 486 -38.10 -25.85 -16.99
N GLU A 487 -38.40 -25.64 -15.70
CA GLU A 487 -37.91 -24.45 -15.00
C GLU A 487 -36.40 -24.60 -14.71
N ARG A 488 -35.57 -23.99 -15.56
CA ARG A 488 -34.12 -23.96 -15.40
C ARG A 488 -33.71 -22.73 -14.58
N VAL A 489 -32.81 -22.95 -13.63
CA VAL A 489 -32.21 -21.90 -12.82
C VAL A 489 -30.85 -21.56 -13.40
N LEU A 490 -30.58 -20.28 -13.58
CA LEU A 490 -29.28 -19.80 -13.98
C LEU A 490 -28.30 -19.95 -12.80
N GLN A 491 -27.25 -20.72 -13.00
CA GLN A 491 -26.14 -20.86 -12.06
C GLN A 491 -24.86 -20.35 -12.71
N GLU A 492 -24.19 -19.40 -12.04
CA GLU A 492 -22.89 -18.91 -12.48
C GLU A 492 -21.79 -19.68 -11.72
N VAL A 493 -20.89 -20.31 -12.45
CA VAL A 493 -19.74 -21.04 -11.91
C VAL A 493 -18.45 -20.54 -12.54
N GLN A 494 -17.37 -20.53 -11.77
CA GLN A 494 -16.03 -20.28 -12.27
C GLN A 494 -15.35 -21.60 -12.58
N ALA A 495 -14.92 -21.80 -13.83
CA ALA A 495 -14.16 -22.96 -14.25
C ALA A 495 -12.77 -22.55 -14.68
N GLU A 496 -11.75 -23.22 -14.15
CA GLU A 496 -10.37 -23.06 -14.59
C GLU A 496 -9.97 -24.22 -15.49
N VAL A 497 -9.53 -23.89 -16.70
CA VAL A 497 -9.05 -24.86 -17.69
C VAL A 497 -7.65 -24.44 -18.13
N ASP A 498 -6.68 -25.31 -17.94
CA ASP A 498 -5.26 -25.06 -18.27
C ASP A 498 -4.72 -23.75 -17.70
N GLY A 499 -5.12 -23.40 -16.45
CA GLY A 499 -4.72 -22.17 -15.74
C GLY A 499 -5.39 -20.89 -16.25
N ARG A 500 -6.37 -20.98 -17.16
CA ARG A 500 -7.22 -19.87 -17.57
C ARG A 500 -8.57 -19.98 -16.87
N LEU A 501 -9.03 -18.89 -16.27
CA LEU A 501 -10.32 -18.81 -15.58
C LEU A 501 -11.43 -18.38 -16.55
N TYR A 502 -12.54 -19.11 -16.55
CA TYR A 502 -13.76 -18.84 -17.32
C TYR A 502 -14.92 -18.60 -16.36
N GLN A 503 -15.74 -17.60 -16.64
CA GLN A 503 -17.08 -17.49 -16.04
C GLN A 503 -18.07 -18.25 -16.95
N VAL A 504 -18.67 -19.29 -16.41
CA VAL A 504 -19.60 -20.14 -17.14
C VAL A 504 -21.00 -19.96 -16.59
N ARG A 505 -21.95 -19.61 -17.43
CA ARG A 505 -23.38 -19.55 -17.11
C ARG A 505 -24.04 -20.85 -17.49
N LEU A 506 -24.51 -21.59 -16.49
CA LEU A 506 -25.20 -22.87 -16.66
C LEU A 506 -26.70 -22.70 -16.38
N TRP A 507 -27.52 -23.11 -17.31
CA TRP A 507 -28.96 -23.28 -17.09
C TRP A 507 -29.20 -24.71 -16.64
N VAL A 508 -29.29 -24.92 -15.31
CA VAL A 508 -29.48 -26.23 -14.70
C VAL A 508 -30.97 -26.43 -14.37
N PRO A 509 -31.53 -27.65 -14.55
CA PRO A 509 -32.87 -27.96 -14.07
C PRO A 509 -32.97 -27.70 -12.58
N ARG A 510 -34.08 -27.14 -12.13
CA ARG A 510 -34.35 -26.99 -10.69
C ARG A 510 -34.48 -28.38 -10.09
N LEU A 511 -33.44 -28.83 -9.36
CA LEU A 511 -33.52 -30.10 -8.65
C LEU A 511 -34.55 -29.95 -7.51
N PRO A 512 -35.45 -30.92 -7.32
CA PRO A 512 -36.38 -30.92 -6.22
C PRO A 512 -35.55 -30.88 -4.91
N GLU A 513 -35.95 -30.03 -3.97
CA GLU A 513 -35.34 -30.00 -2.66
C GLU A 513 -35.40 -31.39 -2.02
N TRP A 514 -34.24 -32.00 -1.78
CA TRP A 514 -34.19 -33.25 -1.04
C TRP A 514 -34.68 -32.96 0.39
N PRO A 515 -35.73 -33.64 0.88
CA PRO A 515 -36.21 -33.42 2.24
C PRO A 515 -35.08 -33.80 3.19
N GLY A 516 -34.55 -32.80 3.89
CA GLY A 516 -33.57 -33.02 4.94
C GLY A 516 -34.15 -33.96 6.00
N PRO A 517 -33.33 -34.74 6.71
CA PRO A 517 -33.81 -35.70 7.70
C PRO A 517 -34.67 -34.97 8.75
N ALA A 518 -35.94 -35.41 8.86
CA ALA A 518 -36.91 -34.91 9.80
C ALA A 518 -36.34 -34.94 11.22
N ALA A 519 -36.52 -33.84 11.94
CA ALA A 519 -36.19 -33.74 13.35
C ALA A 519 -36.94 -34.81 14.14
N ALA A 520 -36.24 -35.84 14.61
CA ALA A 520 -36.76 -36.84 15.50
C ALA A 520 -37.01 -36.23 16.90
N GLU A 521 -38.24 -36.30 17.38
CA GLU A 521 -38.67 -35.90 18.69
C GLU A 521 -37.82 -36.56 19.79
N ARG A 522 -37.40 -35.76 20.75
CA ARG A 522 -36.69 -36.21 21.95
C ARG A 522 -37.67 -36.83 22.92
N VAL A 523 -37.63 -38.14 23.04
CA VAL A 523 -38.11 -38.84 24.22
C VAL A 523 -36.91 -39.18 25.11
N GLY A 524 -37.00 -38.81 26.37
CA GLY A 524 -35.93 -38.86 27.35
C GLY A 524 -35.47 -40.27 27.69
N GLY A 525 -34.17 -40.38 27.98
CA GLY A 525 -33.54 -41.61 28.48
C GLY A 525 -32.09 -41.32 28.89
N ARG A 526 -31.94 -41.18 30.20
CA ARG A 526 -30.67 -41.01 30.93
C ARG A 526 -29.84 -42.28 30.83
N ARG A 527 -28.60 -42.24 30.26
CA ARG A 527 -27.49 -43.13 30.67
C ARG A 527 -26.13 -42.52 30.32
N GLN A 528 -25.25 -42.54 31.32
CA GLN A 528 -23.83 -42.21 31.25
C GLN A 528 -23.06 -43.22 30.39
N ALA A 529 -22.06 -42.76 29.63
CA ALA A 529 -20.69 -43.27 29.59
C ALA A 529 -19.88 -42.62 28.45
N GLY A 530 -18.79 -42.11 28.78
CA GLY A 530 -17.47 -41.84 28.26
C GLY A 530 -17.19 -42.05 26.76
N GLY A 531 -16.51 -41.06 26.16
CA GLY A 531 -15.80 -41.35 24.91
C GLY A 531 -15.52 -40.12 24.08
N ARG A 532 -14.32 -39.63 24.19
CA ARG A 532 -13.48 -38.96 23.21
C ARG A 532 -14.13 -37.89 22.33
N GLY A 533 -13.89 -36.64 22.73
CA GLY A 533 -14.19 -35.44 21.95
C GLY A 533 -13.35 -35.30 20.69
N ARG A 534 -14.02 -34.87 19.66
CA ARG A 534 -13.46 -34.34 18.42
C ARG A 534 -13.24 -32.83 18.61
N PRO A 535 -12.13 -32.24 18.14
CA PRO A 535 -11.88 -30.82 18.39
C PRO A 535 -12.84 -29.93 17.59
N ALA A 536 -13.37 -28.93 18.25
CA ALA A 536 -14.09 -27.81 17.65
C ALA A 536 -13.09 -26.83 17.03
N PRO A 537 -13.47 -26.02 16.03
CA PRO A 537 -12.56 -25.06 15.40
C PRO A 537 -12.12 -24.00 16.40
N ALA A 538 -10.84 -23.70 16.40
CA ALA A 538 -10.17 -22.78 17.28
C ALA A 538 -10.74 -21.35 17.14
N GLY A 539 -11.27 -20.85 18.24
CA GLY A 539 -11.55 -19.43 18.45
C GLY A 539 -10.24 -18.66 18.61
N ARG A 540 -10.31 -17.38 18.32
CA ARG A 540 -9.27 -16.35 18.42
C ARG A 540 -8.35 -16.57 19.62
N GLY A 541 -7.06 -16.80 19.34
CA GLY A 541 -6.06 -16.94 20.38
C GLY A 541 -5.55 -15.60 20.89
N GLU A 542 -6.22 -15.05 21.90
CA GLU A 542 -5.49 -14.36 22.95
C GLU A 542 -4.90 -15.47 23.82
N GLY A 543 -3.58 -15.64 23.78
CA GLY A 543 -2.89 -16.52 24.72
C GLY A 543 -3.20 -16.06 26.15
N PRO A 544 -3.38 -16.97 27.10
CA PRO A 544 -3.73 -16.59 28.47
C PRO A 544 -2.62 -15.69 29.03
N ALA A 545 -3.01 -14.50 29.49
CA ALA A 545 -2.13 -13.62 30.22
C ALA A 545 -1.48 -14.40 31.38
N GLY A 546 -0.15 -14.60 31.30
CA GLY A 546 0.62 -15.31 32.32
C GLY A 546 1.27 -16.63 31.88
N SER A 547 1.19 -17.06 30.60
CA SER A 547 1.77 -18.35 30.16
C SER A 547 3.31 -18.37 30.08
N GLY A 548 3.98 -17.22 30.21
CA GLY A 548 5.43 -17.11 30.02
C GLY A 548 5.93 -17.36 28.59
N GLN A 549 5.03 -17.62 27.64
CA GLN A 549 5.38 -17.82 26.24
C GLN A 549 5.27 -16.51 25.47
N VAL A 550 6.33 -16.13 24.77
CA VAL A 550 6.32 -15.05 23.79
C VAL A 550 6.00 -15.66 22.43
N THR A 551 4.84 -15.30 21.87
CA THR A 551 4.37 -15.86 20.60
C THR A 551 4.39 -14.79 19.49
N ALA A 552 4.62 -15.22 18.25
CA ALA A 552 4.50 -14.35 17.09
C ALA A 552 3.02 -14.01 16.86
N PRO A 553 2.64 -12.72 16.78
CA PRO A 553 1.25 -12.31 16.57
C PRO A 553 0.78 -12.54 15.13
N MET A 554 1.74 -12.70 14.20
CA MET A 554 1.52 -12.91 12.77
C MET A 554 2.71 -13.60 12.15
N GLN A 555 2.53 -14.07 10.91
CA GLN A 555 3.64 -14.60 10.13
C GLN A 555 4.63 -13.48 9.76
N GLY A 556 5.93 -13.79 9.86
CA GLY A 556 6.99 -12.87 9.47
C GLY A 556 8.36 -13.53 9.62
N THR A 557 9.41 -12.75 9.42
CA THR A 557 10.80 -13.20 9.56
C THR A 557 11.41 -12.58 10.81
N ILE A 558 12.08 -13.37 11.64
CA ILE A 558 12.83 -12.88 12.78
C ILE A 558 14.07 -12.15 12.26
N ILE A 559 14.14 -10.85 12.48
CA ILE A 559 15.25 -10.02 12.01
C ILE A 559 16.27 -9.72 13.09
N GLN A 560 15.84 -9.80 14.36
CA GLN A 560 16.74 -9.56 15.48
C GLN A 560 16.28 -10.30 16.74
N ILE A 561 17.21 -10.83 17.51
CA ILE A 561 17.01 -11.38 18.85
C ILE A 561 17.75 -10.46 19.83
N LEU A 562 17.03 -9.93 20.83
CA LEU A 562 17.51 -8.89 21.74
C LEU A 562 17.93 -9.41 23.11
N VAL A 563 17.64 -10.69 23.39
CA VAL A 563 17.93 -11.36 24.67
C VAL A 563 18.57 -12.73 24.42
N ALA A 564 19.28 -13.27 25.39
CA ALA A 564 19.83 -14.61 25.37
C ALA A 564 19.14 -15.52 26.41
N SER A 565 19.22 -16.84 26.22
CA SER A 565 18.77 -17.80 27.24
C SER A 565 19.57 -17.59 28.54
N GLY A 566 18.87 -17.45 29.66
CA GLY A 566 19.43 -17.10 30.97
C GLY A 566 19.32 -15.60 31.34
N ASP A 567 18.93 -14.72 30.41
CA ASP A 567 18.75 -13.31 30.70
C ASP A 567 17.49 -13.05 31.54
N SER A 568 17.58 -12.12 32.49
CA SER A 568 16.44 -11.63 33.26
C SER A 568 15.72 -10.55 32.49
N VAL A 569 14.39 -10.68 32.31
CA VAL A 569 13.56 -9.72 31.57
C VAL A 569 12.39 -9.25 32.40
N GLN A 570 11.96 -8.01 32.17
CA GLN A 570 10.76 -7.43 32.75
C GLN A 570 9.58 -7.48 31.77
N MET A 571 8.36 -7.49 32.30
CA MET A 571 7.14 -7.40 31.49
C MET A 571 7.21 -6.15 30.59
N GLY A 572 6.97 -6.35 29.27
CA GLY A 572 7.09 -5.29 28.28
C GLY A 572 8.48 -5.11 27.70
N GLN A 573 9.52 -5.75 28.24
CA GLN A 573 10.88 -5.70 27.67
C GLN A 573 10.94 -6.42 26.34
N ALA A 574 11.63 -5.83 25.36
CA ALA A 574 11.82 -6.38 24.02
C ALA A 574 12.62 -7.69 24.05
N VAL A 575 12.13 -8.73 23.41
CA VAL A 575 12.74 -10.08 23.32
C VAL A 575 13.34 -10.29 21.94
N CYS A 576 12.58 -10.01 20.88
CA CYS A 576 13.06 -10.09 19.52
C CYS A 576 12.24 -9.14 18.59
N VAL A 577 12.72 -8.96 17.37
CA VAL A 577 12.05 -8.16 16.34
C VAL A 577 11.65 -9.06 15.19
N LEU A 578 10.35 -9.04 14.88
CA LEU A 578 9.72 -9.74 13.77
C LEU A 578 9.46 -8.74 12.63
N GLU A 579 9.95 -8.99 11.43
CA GLU A 579 9.54 -8.26 10.23
C GLU A 579 8.36 -8.97 9.58
N ALA A 580 7.24 -8.26 9.45
CA ALA A 580 6.05 -8.71 8.75
C ALA A 580 5.47 -7.56 7.93
N MET A 581 5.09 -7.80 6.67
CA MET A 581 4.50 -6.80 5.78
C MET A 581 5.34 -5.51 5.65
N LYS A 582 6.68 -5.65 5.59
CA LYS A 582 7.65 -4.53 5.56
C LYS A 582 7.68 -3.66 6.83
N MET A 583 7.09 -4.14 7.92
CA MET A 583 7.08 -3.48 9.22
C MET A 583 7.81 -4.32 10.26
N GLU A 584 8.55 -3.65 11.14
CA GLU A 584 9.19 -4.29 12.28
C GLU A 584 8.25 -4.28 13.48
N ASN A 585 7.99 -5.46 14.01
CA ASN A 585 7.19 -5.66 15.21
C ASN A 585 8.07 -6.19 16.33
N THR A 586 8.19 -5.42 17.39
CA THR A 586 8.92 -5.86 18.57
C THR A 586 8.06 -6.78 19.42
N LEU A 587 8.50 -8.02 19.60
CA LEU A 587 7.87 -8.99 20.48
C LEU A 587 8.42 -8.80 21.90
N THR A 588 7.55 -8.64 22.88
CA THR A 588 7.91 -8.28 24.25
C THR A 588 7.58 -9.39 25.22
N ALA A 589 8.31 -9.41 26.33
CA ALA A 589 8.05 -10.30 27.46
C ALA A 589 6.65 -10.06 28.04
N GLN A 590 5.88 -11.13 28.27
CA GLN A 590 4.50 -11.05 28.78
C GLN A 590 4.45 -11.05 30.32
N ARG A 591 5.59 -11.30 30.97
CA ARG A 591 5.78 -11.27 32.43
C ARG A 591 7.23 -11.02 32.78
N ASP A 592 7.49 -10.68 34.05
CA ASP A 592 8.83 -10.69 34.61
C ASP A 592 9.33 -12.14 34.77
N GLY A 593 10.61 -12.37 34.52
CA GLY A 593 11.20 -13.70 34.66
C GLY A 593 12.56 -13.84 34.02
N THR A 594 12.98 -15.09 33.81
CA THR A 594 14.22 -15.44 33.11
C THR A 594 13.91 -16.11 31.79
N VAL A 595 14.62 -15.76 30.73
CA VAL A 595 14.47 -16.40 29.41
C VAL A 595 14.98 -17.83 29.50
N ALA A 596 14.06 -18.79 29.57
CA ALA A 596 14.41 -20.21 29.65
C ALA A 596 14.91 -20.75 28.29
N GLU A 597 14.21 -20.41 27.22
CA GLU A 597 14.50 -20.90 25.88
C GLU A 597 14.14 -19.86 24.82
N ILE A 598 15.01 -19.77 23.77
CA ILE A 598 14.72 -19.05 22.53
C ILE A 598 14.60 -20.12 21.43
N ARG A 599 13.47 -20.17 20.74
CA ARG A 599 13.11 -21.23 19.77
C ARG A 599 13.32 -20.83 18.32
N VAL A 600 13.85 -19.66 18.09
CA VAL A 600 14.04 -19.09 16.75
C VAL A 600 15.44 -18.53 16.60
N SER A 601 15.90 -18.42 15.36
CA SER A 601 17.13 -17.78 14.95
C SER A 601 16.83 -16.58 14.05
N VAL A 602 17.78 -15.66 13.94
CA VAL A 602 17.68 -14.55 12.97
C VAL A 602 17.62 -15.12 11.55
N GLY A 603 16.62 -14.73 10.78
CA GLY A 603 16.32 -15.24 9.45
C GLY A 603 15.21 -16.30 9.42
N ASP A 604 14.78 -16.82 10.56
CA ASP A 604 13.70 -17.81 10.60
C ASP A 604 12.35 -17.18 10.28
N THR A 605 11.55 -17.89 9.49
CA THR A 605 10.15 -17.52 9.24
C THR A 605 9.27 -18.19 10.27
N VAL A 606 8.44 -17.39 10.98
CA VAL A 606 7.48 -17.86 11.99
C VAL A 606 6.06 -17.57 11.55
N GLY A 607 5.12 -18.45 11.93
CA GLY A 607 3.69 -18.28 11.73
C GLY A 607 3.00 -17.61 12.91
N ALA A 608 1.76 -17.14 12.72
CA ALA A 608 0.96 -16.61 13.82
C ALA A 608 0.71 -17.68 14.88
N GLY A 609 1.04 -17.37 16.14
CA GLY A 609 0.93 -18.29 17.29
C GLY A 609 2.16 -19.13 17.57
N ASP A 610 3.20 -19.10 16.71
CA ASP A 610 4.46 -19.81 16.97
C ASP A 610 5.16 -19.24 18.20
N VAL A 611 5.65 -20.12 19.06
CA VAL A 611 6.37 -19.74 20.28
C VAL A 611 7.81 -19.36 19.92
N VAL A 612 8.16 -18.10 20.15
CA VAL A 612 9.47 -17.51 19.84
C VAL A 612 10.44 -17.65 21.02
N ALA A 613 9.94 -17.42 22.24
CA ALA A 613 10.71 -17.57 23.46
C ALA A 613 9.80 -18.02 24.63
N VAL A 614 10.42 -18.60 25.65
CA VAL A 614 9.77 -19.01 26.91
C VAL A 614 10.45 -18.28 28.07
N ILE A 615 9.63 -17.64 28.93
CA ILE A 615 10.05 -16.91 30.13
C ILE A 615 9.49 -17.65 31.34
N GLU A 616 10.39 -18.05 32.25
CA GLU A 616 10.07 -18.74 33.52
C GLU A 616 10.15 -17.79 34.73
#